data_f8591197289809c42899f2edc8145e89
#
_entry.id   f8591197289809c42899f2edc8145e89
#
_cell.length_a   1.000
_cell.length_b   1.000
_cell.length_c   1.000
_cell.angle_alpha   90.00
_cell.angle_beta   90.00
_cell.angle_gamma   90.00
#
_symmetry.space_group_name_H-M   'P 1'
#
loop_
_entity.id
_entity.type
_entity.pdbx_description
1 polymer ?
#
loop_
_entity_poly.entity_id
_entity_poly.type
_entity_poly.pdbx_seq_one_letter_code
_entity_poly.pdbx_strand_id
1 'polypeptide(L)'
;MTSGLEVCSLAKLVYALNQSLDGYVDHDHEKFVPRPALFRHFIEDVRGLSGMVYGRRMYQIMRYWDEDHADWGAEEHEYAAAWRSQPKWVVSRSLKSIGPNATLVADDIDALIRGLKAQLVGEMEAGGPDLAGALTDLGLIDEYRLYLHPVVLGSGKPFFSGPLPSLRLVANELIAEDVIRLTYAPAAQVPTIYSTLNR
;
A
#
# COMPACT_ATOMS: atom_id res chain seq x y z
N MET A 1 10.09 -10.32 -39.84
CA MET A 1 9.11 -9.58 -39.02
C MET A 1 8.90 -10.40 -37.76
N THR A 2 9.69 -10.14 -36.74
CA THR A 2 9.57 -10.79 -35.44
C THR A 2 8.56 -10.01 -34.63
N SER A 3 7.36 -10.56 -34.51
CA SER A 3 6.35 -10.10 -33.58
C SER A 3 6.86 -10.30 -32.15
N GLY A 4 7.35 -9.22 -31.54
CA GLY A 4 7.61 -9.20 -30.11
C GLY A 4 6.27 -9.34 -29.40
N LEU A 5 6.04 -10.49 -28.77
CA LEU A 5 5.02 -10.62 -27.73
C LEU A 5 5.43 -9.67 -26.61
N GLU A 6 4.82 -8.48 -26.54
CA GLU A 6 4.82 -7.68 -25.33
C GLU A 6 4.23 -8.58 -24.23
N VAL A 7 5.09 -9.02 -23.33
CA VAL A 7 4.65 -9.66 -22.08
C VAL A 7 3.87 -8.56 -21.35
N CYS A 8 2.55 -8.61 -21.44
CA CYS A 8 1.68 -7.73 -20.65
C CYS A 8 2.03 -8.00 -19.19
N SER A 9 2.81 -7.09 -18.59
CA SER A 9 3.19 -7.20 -17.19
C SER A 9 1.93 -7.07 -16.36
N LEU A 10 1.58 -8.12 -15.60
CA LEU A 10 0.49 -8.08 -14.63
C LEU A 10 0.72 -6.92 -13.66
N ALA A 11 -0.35 -6.25 -13.26
CA ALA A 11 -0.22 -5.19 -12.28
C ALA A 11 0.29 -5.74 -10.94
N LYS A 12 1.19 -4.99 -10.29
CA LYS A 12 1.66 -5.32 -8.94
C LYS A 12 0.70 -4.78 -7.89
N LEU A 13 0.55 -5.52 -6.79
CA LEU A 13 -0.10 -5.02 -5.58
C LEU A 13 0.97 -4.69 -4.55
N VAL A 14 1.06 -3.43 -4.18
CA VAL A 14 2.04 -2.88 -3.24
C VAL A 14 1.34 -2.54 -1.93
N TYR A 15 1.92 -2.92 -0.81
CA TYR A 15 1.51 -2.42 0.50
C TYR A 15 2.53 -1.39 0.97
N ALA A 16 2.11 -0.13 1.06
CA ALA A 16 2.96 0.99 1.40
C ALA A 16 2.35 1.81 2.55
N LEU A 17 3.12 2.10 3.60
CA LEU A 17 2.71 2.99 4.70
C LEU A 17 3.90 3.68 5.37
N ASN A 18 3.62 4.84 5.95
CA ASN A 18 4.50 5.47 6.93
C ASN A 18 4.61 4.61 8.19
N GLN A 19 5.82 4.46 8.70
CA GLN A 19 6.11 3.65 9.88
C GLN A 19 7.12 4.34 10.78
N SER A 20 6.92 4.25 12.09
CA SER A 20 7.91 4.63 13.10
C SER A 20 9.08 3.65 13.14
N LEU A 21 10.20 4.04 13.75
CA LEU A 21 11.37 3.16 13.93
C LEU A 21 11.05 1.89 14.73
N ASP A 22 10.06 1.94 15.61
CA ASP A 22 9.59 0.82 16.42
C ASP A 22 8.42 0.04 15.79
N GLY A 23 8.11 0.29 14.51
CA GLY A 23 7.26 -0.57 13.70
C GLY A 23 5.77 -0.25 13.71
N TYR A 24 5.36 0.89 14.21
CA TYR A 24 3.95 1.27 14.29
C TYR A 24 3.53 2.20 13.17
N VAL A 25 2.27 2.08 12.74
CA VAL A 25 1.58 2.92 11.77
C VAL A 25 0.38 3.57 12.45
N ASP A 26 0.42 4.88 12.59
CA ASP A 26 -0.67 5.67 13.15
C ASP A 26 -0.82 6.94 12.31
N HIS A 27 -1.77 6.91 11.39
CA HIS A 27 -1.97 8.01 10.43
C HIS A 27 -2.46 9.31 11.09
N ASP A 28 -3.09 9.21 12.24
CA ASP A 28 -3.62 10.37 12.97
C ASP A 28 -2.56 11.03 13.85
N HIS A 29 -1.33 10.44 13.88
CA HIS A 29 -0.29 10.96 14.75
C HIS A 29 0.45 12.14 14.12
N GLU A 30 0.46 13.29 14.81
CA GLU A 30 1.10 14.55 14.37
C GLU A 30 2.59 14.41 13.95
N LYS A 31 3.28 13.38 14.45
CA LYS A 31 4.70 13.09 14.11
C LYS A 31 4.89 12.57 12.69
N PHE A 32 3.83 12.14 12.00
CA PHE A 32 3.88 11.68 10.62
C PHE A 32 3.48 12.75 9.60
N VAL A 33 3.36 14.00 10.02
CA VAL A 33 3.12 15.09 9.06
C VAL A 33 4.24 15.11 8.02
N PRO A 34 3.94 14.88 6.74
CA PRO A 34 4.95 14.84 5.71
C PRO A 34 5.54 16.24 5.47
N ARG A 35 6.86 16.30 5.39
CA ARG A 35 7.54 17.51 4.91
C ARG A 35 7.29 17.70 3.41
N PRO A 36 7.48 18.91 2.85
CA PRO A 36 7.14 19.19 1.46
C PRO A 36 7.73 18.20 0.45
N ALA A 37 9.01 17.83 0.60
CA ALA A 37 9.65 16.85 -0.30
C ALA A 37 8.99 15.47 -0.24
N LEU A 38 8.67 14.99 0.95
CA LEU A 38 7.98 13.71 1.15
C LEU A 38 6.53 13.78 0.63
N PHE A 39 5.86 14.89 0.87
CA PHE A 39 4.49 15.04 0.39
C PHE A 39 4.42 15.10 -1.14
N ARG A 40 5.38 15.79 -1.77
CA ARG A 40 5.55 15.76 -3.24
C ARG A 40 5.77 14.34 -3.77
N HIS A 41 6.59 13.55 -3.10
CA HIS A 41 6.80 12.14 -3.45
C HIS A 41 5.48 11.35 -3.39
N PHE A 42 4.66 11.51 -2.35
CA PHE A 42 3.36 10.83 -2.25
C PHE A 42 2.37 11.29 -3.34
N ILE A 43 2.40 12.56 -3.75
CA ILE A 43 1.58 13.03 -4.88
C ILE A 43 1.96 12.28 -6.16
N GLU A 44 3.25 12.15 -6.45
CA GLU A 44 3.73 11.44 -7.65
C GLU A 44 3.43 9.93 -7.56
N ASP A 45 3.63 9.30 -6.40
CA ASP A 45 3.28 7.89 -6.19
C ASP A 45 1.79 7.66 -6.48
N VAL A 46 0.89 8.45 -5.90
CA VAL A 46 -0.55 8.32 -6.10
C VAL A 46 -0.94 8.53 -7.57
N ARG A 47 -0.32 9.49 -8.26
CA ARG A 47 -0.54 9.72 -9.70
C ARG A 47 -0.15 8.51 -10.55
N GLY A 48 0.90 7.79 -10.15
CA GLY A 48 1.43 6.62 -10.86
C GLY A 48 0.62 5.34 -10.66
N LEU A 49 -0.33 5.32 -9.71
CA LEU A 49 -1.12 4.12 -9.44
C LEU A 49 -2.17 3.85 -10.51
N SER A 50 -2.46 2.57 -10.73
CA SER A 50 -3.61 2.10 -11.53
C SER A 50 -4.87 1.94 -10.69
N GLY A 51 -4.76 2.08 -9.37
CA GLY A 51 -5.87 2.03 -8.44
C GLY A 51 -5.47 1.69 -7.01
N MET A 52 -6.44 1.74 -6.11
CA MET A 52 -6.23 1.57 -4.68
C MET A 52 -7.22 0.57 -4.09
N VAL A 53 -6.75 -0.29 -3.21
CA VAL A 53 -7.57 -1.26 -2.48
C VAL A 53 -7.52 -0.93 -0.99
N TYR A 54 -8.63 -0.54 -0.42
CA TYR A 54 -8.70 -0.08 0.97
C TYR A 54 -9.48 -1.03 1.86
N GLY A 55 -8.97 -1.26 3.07
CA GLY A 55 -9.82 -1.70 4.17
C GLY A 55 -10.72 -0.56 4.66
N ARG A 56 -11.83 -0.93 5.32
CA ARG A 56 -12.85 0.04 5.79
C ARG A 56 -12.27 1.24 6.54
N ARG A 57 -11.39 0.99 7.54
CA ARG A 57 -10.83 2.08 8.38
C ARG A 57 -9.97 3.04 7.57
N MET A 58 -9.05 2.49 6.76
CA MET A 58 -8.20 3.30 5.92
C MET A 58 -9.02 4.13 4.94
N TYR A 59 -10.03 3.53 4.30
CA TYR A 59 -10.92 4.27 3.42
C TYR A 59 -11.63 5.43 4.14
N GLN A 60 -12.11 5.20 5.37
CA GLN A 60 -12.77 6.25 6.16
C GLN A 60 -11.83 7.42 6.49
N ILE A 61 -10.56 7.16 6.74
CA ILE A 61 -9.52 8.19 6.94
C ILE A 61 -9.27 8.91 5.61
N MET A 62 -9.05 8.18 4.54
CA MET A 62 -8.69 8.74 3.23
C MET A 62 -9.83 9.53 2.58
N ARG A 63 -11.07 9.32 3.00
CA ARG A 63 -12.21 10.16 2.56
C ARG A 63 -12.08 11.63 2.95
N TYR A 64 -11.15 11.99 3.82
CA TYR A 64 -10.75 13.37 4.04
C TYR A 64 -10.44 14.11 2.72
N TRP A 65 -9.93 13.38 1.73
CA TRP A 65 -9.57 13.93 0.42
C TRP A 65 -10.75 14.01 -0.57
N ASP A 66 -11.94 13.53 -0.22
CA ASP A 66 -13.13 13.60 -1.09
C ASP A 66 -13.62 15.05 -1.27
N GLU A 67 -13.41 15.92 -0.29
CA GLU A 67 -13.89 17.31 -0.26
C GLU A 67 -12.72 18.27 -0.07
N ASP A 68 -12.84 19.49 -0.65
CA ASP A 68 -11.83 20.52 -0.46
C ASP A 68 -12.00 21.19 0.91
N HIS A 69 -10.88 21.47 1.58
CA HIS A 69 -10.86 22.19 2.85
C HIS A 69 -10.27 23.59 2.67
N ALA A 70 -10.81 24.58 3.39
CA ALA A 70 -10.47 26.00 3.22
C ALA A 70 -9.02 26.36 3.63
N ASP A 71 -8.39 25.51 4.43
CA ASP A 71 -7.03 25.66 4.94
C ASP A 71 -5.97 24.95 4.09
N TRP A 72 -6.38 24.30 2.98
CA TRP A 72 -5.45 23.60 2.10
C TRP A 72 -4.61 24.57 1.26
N GLY A 73 -3.34 24.25 1.11
CA GLY A 73 -2.44 24.83 0.11
C GLY A 73 -2.51 24.12 -1.23
N ALA A 74 -1.61 24.49 -2.12
CA ALA A 74 -1.58 23.96 -3.49
C ALA A 74 -1.27 22.45 -3.51
N GLU A 75 -0.41 21.97 -2.63
CA GLU A 75 0.01 20.56 -2.60
C GLU A 75 -1.09 19.64 -2.09
N GLU A 76 -1.89 20.07 -1.11
CA GLU A 76 -3.06 19.32 -0.64
C GLU A 76 -4.11 19.21 -1.75
N HIS A 77 -4.37 20.28 -2.50
CA HIS A 77 -5.26 20.23 -3.67
C HIS A 77 -4.73 19.29 -4.77
N GLU A 78 -3.42 19.29 -5.02
CA GLU A 78 -2.81 18.36 -5.97
C GLU A 78 -2.94 16.90 -5.52
N TYR A 79 -2.68 16.62 -4.24
CA TYR A 79 -2.85 15.28 -3.70
C TYR A 79 -4.30 14.81 -3.79
N ALA A 80 -5.24 15.67 -3.37
CA ALA A 80 -6.67 15.37 -3.43
C ALA A 80 -7.13 15.08 -4.87
N ALA A 81 -6.68 15.89 -5.85
CA ALA A 81 -6.98 15.66 -7.26
C ALA A 81 -6.42 14.31 -7.76
N ALA A 82 -5.16 14.00 -7.42
CA ALA A 82 -4.55 12.72 -7.75
C ALA A 82 -5.31 11.55 -7.11
N TRP A 83 -5.62 11.64 -5.81
CA TRP A 83 -6.33 10.59 -5.08
C TRP A 83 -7.76 10.38 -5.61
N ARG A 84 -8.50 11.46 -5.91
CA ARG A 84 -9.87 11.39 -6.46
C ARG A 84 -9.91 10.74 -7.83
N SER A 85 -8.87 10.94 -8.65
CA SER A 85 -8.81 10.38 -10.01
C SER A 85 -8.61 8.87 -10.02
N GLN A 86 -8.02 8.28 -8.98
CA GLN A 86 -7.76 6.85 -8.93
C GLN A 86 -9.01 6.01 -8.65
N PRO A 87 -9.22 4.88 -9.36
CA PRO A 87 -10.26 3.93 -8.99
C PRO A 87 -9.95 3.28 -7.65
N LYS A 88 -10.99 3.05 -6.85
CA LYS A 88 -10.87 2.50 -5.49
C LYS A 88 -11.76 1.29 -5.30
N TRP A 89 -11.22 0.25 -4.66
CA TRP A 89 -11.99 -0.91 -4.21
C TRP A 89 -11.94 -0.96 -2.69
N VAL A 90 -13.11 -0.90 -2.07
CA VAL A 90 -13.26 -0.80 -0.62
C VAL A 90 -13.78 -2.11 -0.05
N VAL A 91 -12.90 -2.82 0.63
CA VAL A 91 -13.22 -4.13 1.22
C VAL A 91 -13.94 -3.92 2.55
N SER A 92 -15.25 -4.17 2.56
CA SER A 92 -16.07 -4.02 3.77
C SER A 92 -17.43 -4.70 3.65
N ARG A 93 -17.84 -5.41 4.70
CA ARG A 93 -19.20 -5.96 4.87
C ARG A 93 -20.13 -5.00 5.62
N SER A 94 -19.61 -3.97 6.24
CA SER A 94 -20.38 -3.09 7.13
C SER A 94 -20.62 -1.68 6.62
N LEU A 95 -19.83 -1.20 5.64
CA LEU A 95 -20.04 0.09 5.01
C LEU A 95 -21.37 0.08 4.23
N LYS A 96 -22.13 1.18 4.40
CA LYS A 96 -23.43 1.36 3.72
C LYS A 96 -23.33 2.27 2.50
N SER A 97 -22.33 3.14 2.48
CA SER A 97 -22.10 4.09 1.39
C SER A 97 -20.61 4.32 1.16
N ILE A 98 -20.27 4.61 -0.07
CA ILE A 98 -18.93 4.95 -0.53
C ILE A 98 -18.99 6.24 -1.34
N GLY A 99 -17.86 6.92 -1.47
CA GLY A 99 -17.70 8.13 -2.28
C GLY A 99 -17.62 7.84 -3.78
N PRO A 100 -17.41 8.87 -4.56
CA PRO A 100 -17.24 8.74 -6.00
C PRO A 100 -15.98 7.94 -6.33
N ASN A 101 -15.97 7.35 -7.53
CA ASN A 101 -14.85 6.54 -8.04
C ASN A 101 -14.40 5.41 -7.09
N ALA A 102 -15.33 4.86 -6.31
CA ALA A 102 -15.11 3.75 -5.40
C ALA A 102 -16.12 2.63 -5.63
N THR A 103 -15.67 1.38 -5.47
CA THR A 103 -16.48 0.17 -5.56
C THR A 103 -16.45 -0.56 -4.24
N LEU A 104 -17.63 -0.85 -3.66
CA LEU A 104 -17.70 -1.65 -2.43
C LEU A 104 -17.56 -3.13 -2.75
N VAL A 105 -16.68 -3.80 -2.01
CA VAL A 105 -16.39 -5.23 -2.14
C VAL A 105 -16.69 -5.92 -0.82
N ALA A 106 -17.72 -6.74 -0.79
CA ALA A 106 -18.14 -7.43 0.43
C ALA A 106 -17.49 -8.82 0.59
N ASP A 107 -17.23 -9.49 -0.52
CA ASP A 107 -16.82 -10.89 -0.56
C ASP A 107 -15.76 -11.12 -1.65
N ASP A 108 -15.11 -12.29 -1.58
CA ASP A 108 -14.16 -12.82 -2.57
C ASP A 108 -13.04 -11.85 -2.98
N ILE A 109 -12.31 -11.38 -1.98
CA ILE A 109 -11.16 -10.49 -2.20
C ILE A 109 -10.06 -11.17 -3.05
N ASP A 110 -9.89 -12.49 -2.95
CA ASP A 110 -8.87 -13.22 -3.74
C ASP A 110 -9.19 -13.12 -5.23
N ALA A 111 -10.40 -13.44 -5.65
CA ALA A 111 -10.82 -13.34 -7.04
C ALA A 111 -10.76 -11.89 -7.55
N LEU A 112 -11.17 -10.92 -6.71
CA LEU A 112 -11.06 -9.50 -7.06
C LEU A 112 -9.62 -9.12 -7.39
N ILE A 113 -8.68 -9.35 -6.48
CA ILE A 113 -7.29 -8.91 -6.66
C ILE A 113 -6.63 -9.60 -7.84
N ARG A 114 -6.85 -10.90 -8.01
CA ARG A 114 -6.33 -11.62 -9.20
C ARG A 114 -6.92 -11.07 -10.50
N GLY A 115 -8.21 -10.76 -10.51
CA GLY A 115 -8.87 -10.14 -11.66
C GLY A 115 -8.30 -8.76 -11.97
N LEU A 116 -8.09 -7.91 -10.97
CA LEU A 116 -7.49 -6.59 -11.13
C LEU A 116 -6.05 -6.68 -11.64
N LYS A 117 -5.23 -7.57 -11.08
CA LYS A 117 -3.87 -7.80 -11.56
C LYS A 117 -3.82 -8.23 -13.03
N ALA A 118 -4.80 -9.00 -13.48
CA ALA A 118 -4.87 -9.45 -14.86
C ALA A 118 -5.35 -8.37 -15.84
N GLN A 119 -6.10 -7.37 -15.37
CA GLN A 119 -6.71 -6.33 -16.19
C GLN A 119 -5.94 -5.02 -16.22
N LEU A 120 -5.26 -4.70 -15.13
CA LEU A 120 -4.54 -3.44 -14.97
C LEU A 120 -3.06 -3.61 -15.31
N VAL A 121 -2.41 -2.49 -15.57
CA VAL A 121 -0.96 -2.40 -15.83
C VAL A 121 -0.36 -1.43 -14.80
N GLY A 122 0.88 -1.69 -14.37
CA GLY A 122 1.56 -0.85 -13.39
C GLY A 122 1.33 -1.30 -11.96
N GLU A 123 1.02 -0.38 -11.06
CA GLU A 123 0.93 -0.67 -9.63
C GLU A 123 -0.44 -0.32 -9.06
N MET A 124 -0.92 -1.16 -8.17
CA MET A 124 -2.04 -0.88 -7.27
C MET A 124 -1.53 -0.81 -5.84
N GLU A 125 -2.13 0.02 -5.01
CA GLU A 125 -1.77 0.12 -3.59
C GLU A 125 -2.84 -0.48 -2.69
N ALA A 126 -2.41 -1.33 -1.74
CA ALA A 126 -3.25 -1.82 -0.65
C ALA A 126 -3.10 -0.91 0.57
N GLY A 127 -4.20 -0.36 1.07
CA GLY A 127 -4.21 0.53 2.22
C GLY A 127 -4.84 -0.08 3.48
N GLY A 128 -4.05 -0.10 4.55
CA GLY A 128 -4.43 -0.53 5.88
C GLY A 128 -3.84 -1.88 6.31
N PRO A 129 -3.25 -1.96 7.52
CA PRO A 129 -2.52 -3.14 8.01
C PRO A 129 -3.36 -4.42 8.07
N ASP A 130 -4.63 -4.32 8.49
CA ASP A 130 -5.51 -5.49 8.59
C ASP A 130 -5.82 -6.11 7.23
N LEU A 131 -6.08 -5.25 6.23
CA LEU A 131 -6.27 -5.68 4.86
C LEU A 131 -5.00 -6.29 4.29
N ALA A 132 -3.86 -5.61 4.48
CA ALA A 132 -2.57 -6.09 4.01
C ALA A 132 -2.20 -7.43 4.63
N GLY A 133 -2.51 -7.66 5.92
CA GLY A 133 -2.35 -8.97 6.56
C GLY A 133 -3.14 -10.07 5.85
N ALA A 134 -4.43 -9.84 5.60
CA ALA A 134 -5.27 -10.81 4.88
C ALA A 134 -4.77 -11.08 3.45
N LEU A 135 -4.31 -10.04 2.74
CA LEU A 135 -3.76 -10.17 1.39
C LEU A 135 -2.39 -10.89 1.39
N THR A 136 -1.61 -10.71 2.46
CA THR A 136 -0.35 -11.44 2.67
C THR A 136 -0.60 -12.94 2.86
N ASP A 137 -1.58 -13.31 3.68
CA ASP A 137 -1.97 -14.71 3.90
C ASP A 137 -2.43 -15.40 2.59
N LEU A 138 -3.04 -14.64 1.68
CA LEU A 138 -3.43 -15.11 0.35
C LEU A 138 -2.28 -15.09 -0.68
N GLY A 139 -1.09 -14.60 -0.32
CA GLY A 139 0.05 -14.47 -1.23
C GLY A 139 -0.17 -13.46 -2.36
N LEU A 140 -0.96 -12.42 -2.12
CA LEU A 140 -1.36 -11.46 -3.14
C LEU A 140 -0.50 -10.18 -3.16
N ILE A 141 0.24 -9.87 -2.08
CA ILE A 141 1.15 -8.71 -2.03
C ILE A 141 2.44 -9.04 -2.77
N ASP A 142 2.82 -8.21 -3.72
CA ASP A 142 4.05 -8.34 -4.50
C ASP A 142 5.23 -7.57 -3.87
N GLU A 143 4.93 -6.43 -3.25
CA GLU A 143 5.95 -5.59 -2.59
C GLU A 143 5.41 -4.96 -1.30
N TYR A 144 6.31 -4.80 -0.33
CA TYR A 144 6.08 -4.08 0.93
C TYR A 144 7.02 -2.87 0.94
N ARG A 145 6.46 -1.66 1.03
CA ARG A 145 7.21 -0.40 1.09
C ARG A 145 7.02 0.27 2.44
N LEU A 146 8.09 0.30 3.22
CA LEU A 146 8.12 0.88 4.55
C LEU A 146 8.76 2.26 4.46
N TYR A 147 7.99 3.32 4.69
CA TYR A 147 8.53 4.66 4.85
C TYR A 147 8.88 4.88 6.31
N LEU A 148 10.15 4.65 6.64
CA LEU A 148 10.67 4.75 8.01
C LEU A 148 10.91 6.20 8.38
N HIS A 149 10.14 6.69 9.34
CA HIS A 149 10.28 8.01 9.93
C HIS A 149 11.18 7.92 11.18
N PRO A 150 12.01 8.95 11.46
CA PRO A 150 12.91 8.98 12.62
C PRO A 150 12.15 9.32 13.92
N VAL A 151 11.08 8.59 14.19
CA VAL A 151 10.22 8.74 15.37
C VAL A 151 9.98 7.40 16.04
N VAL A 152 9.77 7.42 17.35
CA VAL A 152 9.38 6.27 18.17
C VAL A 152 8.03 6.59 18.78
N LEU A 153 7.05 5.72 18.58
CA LEU A 153 5.69 5.87 19.09
C LEU A 153 5.47 5.15 20.42
N GLY A 154 6.17 4.04 20.65
CA GLY A 154 6.05 3.21 21.86
C GLY A 154 4.85 2.28 21.86
N SER A 155 3.82 2.58 21.10
CA SER A 155 2.61 1.76 20.94
C SER A 155 1.85 2.19 19.69
N GLY A 156 0.88 1.38 19.27
CA GLY A 156 0.05 1.67 18.09
C GLY A 156 -0.26 0.41 17.29
N LYS A 157 -0.74 0.60 16.07
CA LYS A 157 -0.98 -0.51 15.16
C LYS A 157 0.32 -0.89 14.47
N PRO A 158 0.73 -2.18 14.49
CA PRO A 158 1.94 -2.59 13.80
C PRO A 158 1.73 -2.54 12.27
N PHE A 159 2.80 -2.27 11.53
CA PHE A 159 2.81 -2.34 10.07
C PHE A 159 2.42 -3.76 9.59
N PHE A 160 2.96 -4.78 10.21
CA PHE A 160 2.66 -6.17 9.90
C PHE A 160 1.68 -6.76 10.91
N SER A 161 0.53 -7.24 10.44
CA SER A 161 -0.57 -7.75 11.27
C SER A 161 -0.56 -9.27 11.45
N GLY A 162 0.55 -9.94 11.20
CA GLY A 162 0.65 -11.41 11.31
C GLY A 162 2.00 -11.94 10.86
N PRO A 163 2.17 -13.26 10.81
CA PRO A 163 3.39 -13.86 10.29
C PRO A 163 3.57 -13.53 8.80
N LEU A 164 4.80 -13.29 8.41
CA LEU A 164 5.16 -12.96 7.05
C LEU A 164 5.84 -14.12 6.36
N PRO A 165 5.74 -14.23 5.03
CA PRO A 165 6.69 -15.01 4.27
C PRO A 165 8.10 -14.45 4.47
N SER A 166 9.11 -15.25 4.17
CA SER A 166 10.47 -14.71 4.09
C SER A 166 10.51 -13.58 3.08
N LEU A 167 11.12 -12.47 3.44
CA LEU A 167 11.25 -11.29 2.60
C LEU A 167 12.69 -11.10 2.15
N ARG A 168 12.90 -10.58 0.95
CA ARG A 168 14.18 -10.10 0.47
C ARG A 168 14.12 -8.60 0.22
N LEU A 169 15.16 -7.89 0.60
CA LEU A 169 15.31 -6.46 0.29
C LEU A 169 15.49 -6.29 -1.23
N VAL A 170 14.68 -5.41 -1.81
CA VAL A 170 14.72 -5.06 -3.25
C VAL A 170 15.41 -3.73 -3.44
N ALA A 171 15.05 -2.73 -2.63
CA ALA A 171 15.61 -1.38 -2.69
C ALA A 171 15.63 -0.72 -1.32
N ASN A 172 16.52 0.27 -1.15
CA ASN A 172 16.52 1.21 -0.06
C ASN A 172 16.82 2.59 -0.63
N GLU A 173 16.05 3.61 -0.23
CA GLU A 173 16.11 4.93 -0.83
C GLU A 173 15.85 5.99 0.22
N LEU A 174 16.66 7.05 0.22
CA LEU A 174 16.38 8.25 1.01
C LEU A 174 15.37 9.09 0.22
N ILE A 175 14.14 9.16 0.68
CA ILE A 175 13.05 9.84 -0.04
C ILE A 175 13.00 11.33 0.30
N ALA A 176 13.27 11.66 1.56
CA ALA A 176 13.35 13.02 2.06
C ALA A 176 14.54 13.10 3.02
N GLU A 177 14.80 14.27 3.62
CA GLU A 177 15.97 14.51 4.46
C GLU A 177 16.29 13.40 5.47
N ASP A 178 15.25 12.75 6.02
CA ASP A 178 15.37 11.78 7.10
C ASP A 178 14.38 10.60 7.00
N VAL A 179 13.69 10.43 5.88
CA VAL A 179 12.74 9.32 5.65
C VAL A 179 13.34 8.34 4.64
N ILE A 180 13.51 7.09 5.07
CA ILE A 180 14.02 6.01 4.22
C ILE A 180 12.86 5.11 3.78
N ARG A 181 12.75 4.89 2.47
CA ARG A 181 11.89 3.84 1.94
C ARG A 181 12.66 2.54 1.83
N LEU A 182 12.20 1.51 2.53
CA LEU A 182 12.65 0.14 2.34
C LEU A 182 11.62 -0.61 1.50
N THR A 183 12.07 -1.22 0.40
CA THR A 183 11.21 -2.04 -0.45
C THR A 183 11.61 -3.51 -0.30
N TYR A 184 10.65 -4.34 0.08
CA TYR A 184 10.81 -5.78 0.19
C TYR A 184 9.86 -6.51 -0.74
N ALA A 185 10.28 -7.66 -1.25
CA ALA A 185 9.40 -8.59 -1.95
C ALA A 185 9.41 -9.95 -1.24
N PRO A 186 8.33 -10.75 -1.34
CA PRO A 186 8.37 -12.13 -0.89
C PRO A 186 9.57 -12.86 -1.51
N ALA A 187 10.36 -13.53 -0.69
CA ALA A 187 11.42 -14.39 -1.19
C ALA A 187 10.81 -15.63 -1.81
N ALA A 188 11.36 -16.09 -2.94
CA ALA A 188 11.02 -17.41 -3.46
C ALA A 188 11.24 -18.46 -2.36
N GLN A 189 10.27 -19.36 -2.16
CA GLN A 189 10.46 -20.45 -1.21
C GLN A 189 11.65 -21.28 -1.69
N VAL A 190 12.77 -21.18 -1.00
CA VAL A 190 13.86 -22.12 -1.17
C VAL A 190 13.37 -23.44 -0.58
N PRO A 191 13.31 -24.54 -1.34
CA PRO A 191 12.97 -25.84 -0.77
C PRO A 191 13.90 -26.11 0.41
N THR A 192 13.34 -26.38 1.59
CA THR A 192 14.12 -26.65 2.79
C THR A 192 14.86 -27.97 2.60
N ILE A 193 16.13 -27.91 2.17
CA ILE A 193 17.00 -29.07 2.03
C ILE A 193 17.51 -29.61 3.40
N TYR A 194 17.08 -29.01 4.49
CA TYR A 194 17.59 -29.29 5.85
C TYR A 194 16.65 -30.14 6.72
N SER A 195 15.85 -31.06 6.16
CA SER A 195 15.04 -31.95 7.03
C SER A 195 15.64 -33.35 7.27
N THR A 196 16.89 -33.63 6.84
CA THR A 196 17.45 -35.02 6.90
C THR A 196 18.75 -35.16 7.72
N LEU A 197 19.15 -34.20 8.53
CA LEU A 197 20.41 -34.30 9.28
C LEU A 197 20.28 -34.44 10.81
N ASN A 198 19.10 -34.79 11.36
CA ASN A 198 18.99 -35.20 12.76
C ASN A 198 18.06 -36.41 12.90
N ARG A 199 18.60 -37.58 12.65
CA ARG A 199 18.21 -38.85 13.27
C ARG A 199 19.46 -39.68 13.56
#